data_54d462224abefaf1f6ba83a73743885e
#
_entry.id   54d462224abefaf1f6ba83a73743885e
#
_cell.length_a   1.000
_cell.length_b   1.000
_cell.length_c   1.000
_cell.angle_alpha   90.00
_cell.angle_beta   90.00
_cell.angle_gamma   90.00
#
_symmetry.space_group_name_H-M   'P 1'
#
loop_
_entity.id
_entity.type
_entity.pdbx_description
1 polymer ?
#
loop_
_entity_poly.entity_id
_entity_poly.type
_entity_poly.pdbx_seq_one_letter_code
_entity_poly.pdbx_strand_id
1 'polypeptide(L)'
;MMTSSPPPNDLTTLQTLSEQELVKLDWQSLSCFSGELLELHAEGKLGNENFAKLPRKPILCIDQIELLDEHRIEATFQFPANQSEWPYDPAESLEMLFQDQLDQLVGFWGARKIKGIGRALSSGRCTLYQSLDFQPSKTLRFVLEKRKWMTSKEGGGTAVFNGKILDDADNLLLDTRNVIVGILNPTDIHDLRQRFGGKSGVAKPDVNEKISGLRIPVFDNDLGSVRSGDGKTISREATQSISPDLWPLRYHFRGDPVVPGNFGTHGMLALLKTSASEDFGLRNPVFKSMLKKSFSGMIFEDQKQIRFSLLNVVQNDEGDVVAKEARLFLENADGSKMIEDPIYTFKGLTVTEG
;
A
#
# COMPACT_ATOMS: atom_id res chain seq x y z
N MET A 1 37.28 0.72 -25.67
CA MET A 1 36.71 0.44 -24.35
C MET A 1 36.31 1.78 -23.77
N MET A 2 35.04 2.14 -23.79
CA MET A 2 34.56 3.32 -23.08
C MET A 2 34.47 2.96 -21.61
N THR A 3 35.31 3.54 -20.80
CA THR A 3 35.17 3.51 -19.34
C THR A 3 33.92 4.29 -19.00
N SER A 4 32.83 3.60 -18.72
CA SER A 4 31.66 4.24 -18.17
C SER A 4 32.04 4.80 -16.80
N SER A 5 31.94 6.10 -16.64
CA SER A 5 32.01 6.72 -15.32
C SER A 5 31.01 6.04 -14.39
N PRO A 6 31.33 5.83 -13.11
CA PRO A 6 30.33 5.32 -12.18
C PRO A 6 29.11 6.24 -12.20
N PRO A 7 27.89 5.69 -12.06
CA PRO A 7 26.69 6.51 -12.06
C PRO A 7 26.73 7.54 -10.93
N PRO A 8 26.14 8.71 -11.14
CA PRO A 8 26.09 9.73 -10.10
C PRO A 8 25.33 9.20 -8.89
N ASN A 9 25.91 9.30 -7.72
CA ASN A 9 25.38 8.77 -6.46
C ASN A 9 24.80 9.86 -5.54
N ASP A 10 24.67 11.09 -6.05
CA ASP A 10 24.09 12.20 -5.31
C ASP A 10 22.97 12.88 -6.12
N LEU A 11 21.97 13.39 -5.41
CA LEU A 11 20.79 14.01 -6.01
C LEU A 11 21.12 15.24 -6.85
N THR A 12 22.13 16.01 -6.47
CA THR A 12 22.53 17.24 -7.16
C THR A 12 23.03 16.92 -8.57
N THR A 13 23.84 15.89 -8.70
CA THR A 13 24.36 15.44 -10.01
C THR A 13 23.25 14.86 -10.87
N LEU A 14 22.30 14.12 -10.28
CA LEU A 14 21.15 13.57 -11.02
C LEU A 14 20.24 14.65 -11.58
N GLN A 15 20.05 15.75 -10.88
CA GLN A 15 19.22 16.90 -11.32
C GLN A 15 19.82 17.66 -12.52
N THR A 16 21.10 17.45 -12.84
CA THR A 16 21.76 18.10 -13.98
C THR A 16 21.71 17.31 -15.28
N LEU A 17 21.20 16.06 -15.24
CA LEU A 17 21.12 15.21 -16.41
C LEU A 17 20.00 15.63 -17.36
N SER A 18 20.31 15.58 -18.66
CA SER A 18 19.29 15.75 -19.70
C SER A 18 18.35 14.55 -19.77
N GLU A 19 17.15 14.75 -20.33
CA GLU A 19 16.17 13.66 -20.52
C GLU A 19 16.76 12.46 -21.28
N GLN A 20 17.64 12.69 -22.26
CA GLN A 20 18.30 11.64 -23.03
C GLN A 20 19.33 10.85 -22.19
N GLU A 21 19.95 11.47 -21.22
CA GLU A 21 20.87 10.83 -20.27
C GLU A 21 20.09 10.03 -19.21
N LEU A 22 18.98 10.59 -18.72
CA LEU A 22 18.09 9.93 -17.77
C LEU A 22 17.52 8.61 -18.31
N VAL A 23 17.11 8.58 -19.59
CA VAL A 23 16.61 7.35 -20.25
C VAL A 23 17.68 6.26 -20.33
N LYS A 24 18.97 6.63 -20.42
CA LYS A 24 20.10 5.68 -20.48
C LYS A 24 20.64 5.29 -19.11
N LEU A 25 20.12 5.89 -18.05
CA LEU A 25 20.62 5.69 -16.70
C LEU A 25 20.38 4.24 -16.26
N ASP A 26 21.40 3.61 -15.67
CA ASP A 26 21.20 2.36 -14.95
C ASP A 26 20.60 2.67 -13.56
N TRP A 27 19.28 2.89 -13.54
CA TRP A 27 18.55 3.19 -12.33
C TRP A 27 18.73 2.14 -11.21
N GLN A 28 19.10 0.91 -11.58
CA GLN A 28 19.33 -0.16 -10.61
C GLN A 28 20.58 0.08 -9.75
N SER A 29 21.52 0.88 -10.24
CA SER A 29 22.75 1.23 -9.52
C SER A 29 22.59 2.49 -8.66
N LEU A 30 21.53 3.28 -8.82
CA LEU A 30 21.32 4.51 -8.06
C LEU A 30 21.07 4.21 -6.59
N SER A 31 21.67 5.00 -5.70
CA SER A 31 21.45 4.95 -4.25
C SER A 31 20.48 6.03 -3.75
N CYS A 32 20.05 6.94 -4.62
CA CYS A 32 19.08 7.99 -4.33
C CYS A 32 18.22 8.30 -5.55
N PHE A 33 17.03 8.89 -5.34
CA PHE A 33 16.09 9.29 -6.38
C PHE A 33 15.44 10.61 -6.02
N SER A 34 15.49 11.59 -6.94
CA SER A 34 14.68 12.80 -6.86
C SER A 34 13.22 12.51 -7.22
N GLY A 35 12.33 13.44 -6.89
CA GLY A 35 10.91 13.34 -7.27
C GLY A 35 10.72 13.20 -8.78
N GLU A 36 11.48 13.93 -9.59
CA GLU A 36 11.45 13.83 -11.04
C GLU A 36 11.86 12.42 -11.53
N LEU A 37 12.92 11.85 -10.96
CA LEU A 37 13.33 10.49 -11.30
C LEU A 37 12.30 9.44 -10.91
N LEU A 38 11.62 9.61 -9.77
CA LEU A 38 10.53 8.73 -9.35
C LEU A 38 9.33 8.82 -10.30
N GLU A 39 8.99 10.01 -10.77
CA GLU A 39 7.93 10.22 -11.76
C GLU A 39 8.29 9.58 -13.10
N LEU A 40 9.49 9.82 -13.62
CA LEU A 40 9.99 9.19 -14.85
C LEU A 40 10.00 7.66 -14.74
N HIS A 41 10.38 7.13 -13.56
CA HIS A 41 10.33 5.70 -13.29
C HIS A 41 8.89 5.17 -13.31
N ALA A 42 7.97 5.84 -12.62
CA ALA A 42 6.57 5.45 -12.58
C ALA A 42 5.88 5.51 -13.96
N GLU A 43 6.35 6.42 -14.83
CA GLU A 43 5.91 6.53 -16.22
C GLU A 43 6.57 5.51 -17.17
N GLY A 44 7.55 4.73 -16.69
CA GLY A 44 8.31 3.77 -17.50
C GLY A 44 9.28 4.42 -18.48
N LYS A 45 9.69 5.65 -18.23
CA LYS A 45 10.65 6.41 -19.03
C LYS A 45 12.10 6.24 -18.56
N LEU A 46 12.30 5.67 -17.38
CA LEU A 46 13.61 5.46 -16.80
C LEU A 46 14.05 4.00 -17.00
N GLY A 47 15.01 3.77 -17.90
CA GLY A 47 15.61 2.46 -18.11
C GLY A 47 14.67 1.39 -18.68
N ASN A 48 15.13 0.14 -18.67
CA ASN A 48 14.45 -0.99 -19.28
C ASN A 48 13.05 -1.26 -18.70
N GLU A 49 12.09 -1.38 -19.57
CA GLU A 49 10.63 -1.26 -19.44
C GLU A 49 9.92 -2.18 -18.44
N ASN A 50 10.58 -3.15 -17.83
CA ASN A 50 9.87 -4.29 -17.23
C ASN A 50 10.05 -4.48 -15.73
N PHE A 51 10.73 -3.59 -15.01
CA PHE A 51 11.09 -3.86 -13.62
C PHE A 51 10.73 -2.73 -12.67
N ALA A 52 10.39 -3.10 -11.43
CA ALA A 52 10.10 -2.23 -10.32
C ALA A 52 9.02 -1.19 -10.63
N LYS A 53 7.80 -1.62 -10.80
CA LYS A 53 6.67 -0.70 -10.98
C LYS A 53 6.38 0.01 -9.66
N LEU A 54 6.48 1.33 -9.66
CA LEU A 54 5.92 2.18 -8.62
C LEU A 54 4.53 2.66 -9.05
N PRO A 55 3.61 2.85 -8.12
CA PRO A 55 2.36 3.54 -8.41
C PRO A 55 2.65 5.00 -8.80
N ARG A 56 1.68 5.63 -9.47
CA ARG A 56 1.74 7.07 -9.77
C ARG A 56 1.10 7.87 -8.65
N LYS A 57 1.40 9.15 -8.58
CA LYS A 57 0.60 10.08 -7.76
C LYS A 57 -0.88 9.99 -8.21
N PRO A 58 -1.88 10.01 -7.30
CA PRO A 58 -1.74 10.32 -5.88
C PRO A 58 -1.45 9.12 -4.96
N ILE A 59 -1.38 7.88 -5.47
CA ILE A 59 -1.10 6.69 -4.63
C ILE A 59 0.33 6.73 -4.08
N LEU A 60 1.30 7.15 -4.89
CA LEU A 60 2.68 7.32 -4.45
C LEU A 60 2.81 8.61 -3.63
N CYS A 61 2.97 8.46 -2.32
CA CYS A 61 3.28 9.54 -1.38
C CYS A 61 4.76 9.47 -0.98
N ILE A 62 5.63 9.54 -1.98
CA ILE A 62 7.09 9.63 -1.85
C ILE A 62 7.54 10.72 -2.81
N ASP A 63 8.21 11.76 -2.29
CA ASP A 63 8.77 12.82 -3.11
C ASP A 63 10.23 12.55 -3.45
N GLN A 64 10.94 11.85 -2.54
CA GLN A 64 12.35 11.60 -2.72
C GLN A 64 12.77 10.34 -1.97
N ILE A 65 13.69 9.56 -2.54
CA ILE A 65 14.43 8.51 -1.84
C ILE A 65 15.85 9.04 -1.62
N GLU A 66 16.20 9.31 -0.37
CA GLU A 66 17.49 9.90 0.02
C GLU A 66 18.56 8.84 0.13
N LEU A 67 18.21 7.65 0.61
CA LEU A 67 19.12 6.53 0.79
C LEU A 67 18.44 5.23 0.36
N LEU A 68 19.11 4.47 -0.49
CA LEU A 68 18.70 3.15 -0.94
C LEU A 68 19.93 2.24 -1.01
N ASP A 69 20.33 1.68 0.12
CA ASP A 69 21.50 0.80 0.23
C ASP A 69 21.11 -0.66 0.55
N GLU A 70 22.12 -1.48 0.89
CA GLU A 70 21.95 -2.89 1.24
C GLU A 70 21.17 -3.13 2.53
N HIS A 71 21.12 -2.17 3.44
CA HIS A 71 20.64 -2.34 4.80
C HIS A 71 19.49 -1.42 5.16
N ARG A 72 19.37 -0.29 4.47
CA ARG A 72 18.47 0.79 4.85
C ARG A 72 17.86 1.48 3.64
N ILE A 73 16.65 1.97 3.82
CA ILE A 73 15.94 2.83 2.89
C ILE A 73 15.48 4.05 3.69
N GLU A 74 15.76 5.24 3.18
CA GLU A 74 15.22 6.49 3.69
C GLU A 74 14.56 7.23 2.55
N ALA A 75 13.34 7.70 2.79
CA ALA A 75 12.56 8.46 1.83
C ALA A 75 11.77 9.55 2.54
N THR A 76 11.39 10.57 1.80
CA THR A 76 10.61 11.70 2.31
C THR A 76 9.38 11.96 1.47
N PHE A 77 8.38 12.53 2.12
CA PHE A 77 7.17 13.07 1.52
C PHE A 77 6.81 14.37 2.25
N GLN A 78 6.51 15.42 1.52
CA GLN A 78 6.04 16.68 2.08
C GLN A 78 4.58 16.94 1.69
N PHE A 79 3.74 17.18 2.69
CA PHE A 79 2.39 17.66 2.40
C PHE A 79 2.44 19.02 1.69
N PRO A 80 1.58 19.26 0.69
CA PRO A 80 1.52 20.57 0.05
C PRO A 80 1.18 21.67 1.07
N ALA A 81 1.62 22.88 0.80
CA ALA A 81 1.36 24.04 1.64
C ALA A 81 -0.14 24.39 1.70
N ASN A 82 -0.85 24.15 0.58
CA ASN A 82 -2.27 24.41 0.46
C ASN A 82 -3.07 23.13 0.37
N GLN A 83 -4.13 23.05 1.16
CA GLN A 83 -5.04 21.90 1.14
C GLN A 83 -5.70 21.67 -0.24
N SER A 84 -5.89 22.73 -1.03
CA SER A 84 -6.42 22.63 -2.41
C SER A 84 -5.51 21.89 -3.38
N GLU A 85 -4.25 21.70 -3.03
CA GLU A 85 -3.27 20.92 -3.79
C GLU A 85 -3.22 19.45 -3.33
N TRP A 86 -3.82 19.16 -2.18
CA TRP A 86 -3.93 17.81 -1.64
C TRP A 86 -5.04 17.04 -2.39
N PRO A 87 -4.75 15.87 -2.97
CA PRO A 87 -5.73 15.17 -3.80
C PRO A 87 -6.85 14.51 -3.02
N TYR A 88 -6.64 14.20 -1.74
CA TYR A 88 -7.60 13.47 -0.92
C TYR A 88 -8.57 14.39 -0.20
N ASP A 89 -9.76 13.88 0.12
CA ASP A 89 -10.71 14.55 1.01
C ASP A 89 -10.02 14.78 2.38
N PRO A 90 -10.14 15.97 2.97
CA PRO A 90 -9.54 16.28 4.27
C PRO A 90 -9.98 15.35 5.42
N ALA A 91 -11.15 14.75 5.30
CA ALA A 91 -11.68 13.82 6.29
C ALA A 91 -11.15 12.38 6.12
N GLU A 92 -10.36 12.12 5.06
CA GLU A 92 -9.80 10.79 4.85
C GLU A 92 -8.72 10.45 5.87
N SER A 93 -8.81 9.24 6.37
CA SER A 93 -7.84 8.61 7.26
C SER A 93 -6.71 8.00 6.43
N LEU A 94 -5.52 8.51 6.55
CA LEU A 94 -4.42 8.22 5.61
C LEU A 94 -3.41 7.18 6.13
N GLU A 95 -3.61 6.63 7.32
CA GLU A 95 -2.65 5.73 7.99
C GLU A 95 -2.29 4.52 7.12
N MET A 96 -3.31 3.95 6.44
CA MET A 96 -3.09 2.78 5.59
C MET A 96 -2.41 3.15 4.27
N LEU A 97 -2.68 4.35 3.74
CA LEU A 97 -1.99 4.87 2.56
C LEU A 97 -0.50 5.06 2.85
N PHE A 98 -0.17 5.70 3.96
CA PHE A 98 1.24 5.91 4.34
C PHE A 98 1.92 4.61 4.77
N GLN A 99 1.22 3.70 5.42
CA GLN A 99 1.77 2.38 5.73
C GLN A 99 2.12 1.60 4.45
N ASP A 100 1.33 1.75 3.38
CA ASP A 100 1.61 1.11 2.08
C ASP A 100 2.89 1.66 1.42
N GLN A 101 3.27 2.90 1.67
CA GLN A 101 4.53 3.44 1.15
C GLN A 101 5.74 2.62 1.65
N LEU A 102 5.66 2.06 2.86
CA LEU A 102 6.68 1.16 3.36
C LEU A 102 6.74 -0.14 2.53
N ASP A 103 5.59 -0.72 2.17
CA ASP A 103 5.52 -1.90 1.30
C ASP A 103 6.09 -1.58 -0.11
N GLN A 104 5.75 -0.40 -0.67
CA GLN A 104 6.23 0.06 -1.98
C GLN A 104 7.76 0.24 -2.00
N LEU A 105 8.33 0.89 -0.99
CA LEU A 105 9.77 1.09 -0.87
C LEU A 105 10.55 -0.23 -0.76
N VAL A 106 10.03 -1.21 0.00
CA VAL A 106 10.63 -2.55 0.09
C VAL A 106 10.54 -3.28 -1.26
N GLY A 107 9.41 -3.15 -1.96
CA GLY A 107 9.22 -3.68 -3.31
C GLY A 107 10.23 -3.10 -4.30
N PHE A 108 10.41 -1.79 -4.27
CA PHE A 108 11.36 -1.08 -5.12
C PHE A 108 12.81 -1.51 -4.84
N TRP A 109 13.18 -1.61 -3.56
CA TRP A 109 14.49 -2.11 -3.16
C TRP A 109 14.74 -3.54 -3.69
N GLY A 110 13.80 -4.44 -3.50
CA GLY A 110 13.92 -5.84 -3.93
C GLY A 110 14.00 -6.00 -5.43
N ALA A 111 13.23 -5.21 -6.18
CA ALA A 111 13.23 -5.22 -7.64
C ALA A 111 14.59 -4.83 -8.24
N ARG A 112 15.39 -4.02 -7.56
CA ARG A 112 16.79 -3.73 -7.95
C ARG A 112 17.69 -4.96 -7.86
N LYS A 113 17.38 -5.89 -6.95
CA LYS A 113 18.23 -7.08 -6.74
C LYS A 113 18.02 -8.15 -7.80
N ILE A 114 16.80 -8.35 -8.26
CA ILE A 114 16.43 -9.51 -9.11
C ILE A 114 15.46 -9.17 -10.23
N LYS A 115 15.48 -7.97 -10.78
CA LYS A 115 14.64 -7.62 -11.96
C LYS A 115 13.23 -8.21 -11.87
N GLY A 116 12.47 -7.81 -10.87
CA GLY A 116 11.13 -8.34 -10.61
C GLY A 116 10.15 -7.26 -10.19
N ILE A 117 8.95 -7.65 -9.85
CA ILE A 117 7.89 -6.78 -9.37
C ILE A 117 7.66 -7.06 -7.89
N GLY A 118 7.69 -6.00 -7.07
CA GLY A 118 7.37 -6.09 -5.66
C GLY A 118 5.89 -6.38 -5.44
N ARG A 119 5.61 -7.33 -4.55
CA ARG A 119 4.27 -7.66 -4.08
C ARG A 119 4.26 -7.75 -2.57
N ALA A 120 3.45 -6.94 -1.91
CA ALA A 120 3.22 -7.08 -0.49
C ALA A 120 2.67 -8.49 -0.17
N LEU A 121 3.30 -9.19 0.77
CA LEU A 121 2.89 -10.52 1.23
C LEU A 121 2.30 -10.45 2.61
N SER A 122 2.96 -9.76 3.53
CA SER A 122 2.47 -9.57 4.88
C SER A 122 3.23 -8.48 5.61
N SER A 123 2.64 -7.98 6.68
CA SER A 123 3.39 -7.27 7.72
C SER A 123 3.03 -7.84 9.09
N GLY A 124 3.96 -7.71 10.03
CA GLY A 124 3.73 -7.99 11.42
C GLY A 124 3.00 -6.84 12.11
N ARG A 125 3.33 -6.61 13.38
CA ARG A 125 2.70 -5.57 14.17
C ARG A 125 2.89 -4.19 13.54
N CYS A 126 1.79 -3.46 13.39
CA CYS A 126 1.74 -2.05 13.03
C CYS A 126 1.10 -1.28 14.18
N THR A 127 1.71 -0.19 14.60
CA THR A 127 1.22 0.65 15.71
C THR A 127 1.28 2.11 15.28
N LEU A 128 0.18 2.82 15.44
CA LEU A 128 0.09 4.27 15.28
C LEU A 128 0.32 4.93 16.63
N TYR A 129 1.18 5.93 16.68
CA TYR A 129 1.50 6.69 17.88
C TYR A 129 0.94 8.11 17.82
N GLN A 130 0.84 8.68 16.62
CA GLN A 130 0.27 9.99 16.37
C GLN A 130 -0.45 9.97 15.00
N SER A 131 -1.44 10.85 14.85
CA SER A 131 -2.18 10.98 13.61
C SER A 131 -1.27 11.28 12.41
N LEU A 132 -1.62 10.70 11.27
CA LEU A 132 -1.02 10.93 9.97
C LEU A 132 -1.91 11.81 9.08
N ASP A 133 -2.82 12.58 9.66
CA ASP A 133 -3.71 13.47 8.94
C ASP A 133 -2.94 14.58 8.21
N PHE A 134 -3.61 15.16 7.22
CA PHE A 134 -3.07 16.26 6.44
C PHE A 134 -2.63 17.43 7.35
N GLN A 135 -1.37 17.82 7.20
CA GLN A 135 -0.81 18.99 7.87
C GLN A 135 0.03 19.79 6.86
N PRO A 136 -0.37 21.05 6.54
CA PRO A 136 0.33 21.87 5.54
C PRO A 136 1.84 21.93 5.76
N SER A 137 2.60 21.68 4.70
CA SER A 137 4.08 21.71 4.67
C SER A 137 4.81 20.75 5.62
N LYS A 138 4.10 19.90 6.38
CA LYS A 138 4.73 18.88 7.22
C LYS A 138 5.45 17.86 6.35
N THR A 139 6.64 17.49 6.77
CA THR A 139 7.42 16.43 6.13
C THR A 139 7.27 15.12 6.90
N LEU A 140 7.05 14.04 6.18
CA LEU A 140 7.12 12.67 6.69
C LEU A 140 8.41 12.01 6.21
N ARG A 141 9.09 11.32 7.11
CA ARG A 141 10.27 10.51 6.81
C ARG A 141 9.94 9.03 6.96
N PHE A 142 10.19 8.27 5.92
CA PHE A 142 10.06 6.83 5.89
C PHE A 142 11.44 6.21 6.09
N VAL A 143 11.59 5.42 7.14
CA VAL A 143 12.86 4.76 7.47
C VAL A 143 12.62 3.26 7.56
N LEU A 144 13.32 2.50 6.71
CA LEU A 144 13.23 1.05 6.70
C LEU A 144 14.59 0.42 6.92
N GLU A 145 14.64 -0.57 7.79
CA GLU A 145 15.84 -1.33 8.13
C GLU A 145 15.67 -2.78 7.72
N LYS A 146 16.58 -3.28 6.89
CA LYS A 146 16.55 -4.66 6.40
C LYS A 146 16.74 -5.65 7.56
N ARG A 147 15.87 -6.62 7.62
CA ARG A 147 15.99 -7.76 8.54
C ARG A 147 16.51 -8.99 7.82
N LYS A 148 16.01 -9.24 6.60
CA LYS A 148 16.36 -10.43 5.85
C LYS A 148 16.15 -10.24 4.35
N TRP A 149 16.97 -10.92 3.57
CA TRP A 149 16.76 -11.14 2.15
C TRP A 149 16.91 -12.63 1.85
N MET A 150 16.00 -13.16 1.07
CA MET A 150 16.01 -14.57 0.64
C MET A 150 15.75 -14.63 -0.85
N THR A 151 16.55 -15.38 -1.58
CA THR A 151 16.32 -15.70 -3.00
C THR A 151 15.68 -17.07 -3.12
N SER A 152 14.72 -17.21 -4.04
CA SER A 152 14.17 -18.51 -4.41
C SER A 152 15.03 -19.17 -5.48
N LYS A 153 14.93 -20.48 -5.59
CA LYS A 153 15.61 -21.25 -6.66
C LYS A 153 15.07 -20.91 -8.06
N GLU A 154 13.87 -20.35 -8.12
CA GLU A 154 13.14 -20.00 -9.36
C GLU A 154 13.39 -18.56 -9.82
N GLY A 155 14.36 -17.88 -9.21
CA GLY A 155 14.75 -16.51 -9.60
C GLY A 155 13.95 -15.40 -8.93
N GLY A 156 13.01 -15.73 -8.04
CA GLY A 156 12.30 -14.77 -7.21
C GLY A 156 13.05 -14.41 -5.91
N GLY A 157 12.48 -13.55 -5.07
CA GLY A 157 13.06 -13.20 -3.78
C GLY A 157 12.02 -12.75 -2.76
N THR A 158 12.44 -12.68 -1.51
CA THR A 158 11.63 -12.13 -0.44
C THR A 158 12.47 -11.19 0.43
N ALA A 159 12.01 -9.96 0.56
CA ALA A 159 12.60 -8.94 1.41
C ALA A 159 11.80 -8.79 2.69
N VAL A 160 12.48 -8.67 3.82
CA VAL A 160 11.88 -8.42 5.14
C VAL A 160 12.55 -7.20 5.76
N PHE A 161 11.75 -6.20 6.11
CA PHE A 161 12.18 -4.96 6.73
C PHE A 161 11.37 -4.64 7.98
N ASN A 162 11.92 -3.83 8.87
CA ASN A 162 11.12 -3.04 9.82
C ASN A 162 11.01 -1.63 9.25
N GLY A 163 9.85 -1.01 9.39
CA GLY A 163 9.57 0.33 8.87
C GLY A 163 9.05 1.26 9.94
N LYS A 164 9.40 2.54 9.82
CA LYS A 164 8.94 3.64 10.66
C LYS A 164 8.55 4.83 9.80
N ILE A 165 7.57 5.58 10.27
CA ILE A 165 7.24 6.90 9.76
C ILE A 165 7.50 7.89 10.89
N LEU A 166 8.29 8.91 10.61
CA LEU A 166 8.69 9.96 11.51
C LEU A 166 8.21 11.31 10.97
N ASP A 167 8.01 12.28 11.83
CA ASP A 167 7.87 13.67 11.40
C ASP A 167 9.23 14.36 11.24
N ASP A 168 9.20 15.65 10.88
CA ASP A 168 10.38 16.53 10.71
C ASP A 168 11.17 16.78 12.00
N ALA A 169 10.56 16.52 13.17
CA ALA A 169 11.21 16.60 14.48
C ALA A 169 11.68 15.22 14.99
N ASP A 170 11.70 14.18 14.14
CA ASP A 170 12.04 12.80 14.49
C ASP A 170 11.07 12.11 15.48
N ASN A 171 9.87 12.66 15.69
CA ASN A 171 8.87 11.97 16.48
C ASN A 171 8.32 10.78 15.71
N LEU A 172 8.19 9.64 16.40
CA LEU A 172 7.63 8.42 15.82
C LEU A 172 6.11 8.54 15.66
N LEU A 173 5.65 8.46 14.43
CA LEU A 173 4.23 8.50 14.07
C LEU A 173 3.65 7.09 13.89
N LEU A 174 4.39 6.21 13.20
CA LEU A 174 3.97 4.83 12.95
C LEU A 174 5.18 3.89 12.94
N ASP A 175 5.04 2.70 13.52
CA ASP A 175 6.03 1.62 13.50
C ASP A 175 5.40 0.35 12.93
N THR A 176 6.07 -0.25 11.95
CA THR A 176 5.65 -1.52 11.35
C THR A 176 6.79 -2.54 11.41
N ARG A 177 6.49 -3.71 11.96
CA ARG A 177 7.46 -4.81 12.05
C ARG A 177 7.26 -5.83 10.94
N ASN A 178 8.36 -6.40 10.46
CA ASN A 178 8.37 -7.47 9.47
C ASN A 178 7.50 -7.16 8.25
N VAL A 179 7.75 -6.03 7.59
CA VAL A 179 7.23 -5.72 6.26
C VAL A 179 7.84 -6.75 5.30
N ILE A 180 7.01 -7.64 4.75
CA ILE A 180 7.45 -8.74 3.90
C ILE A 180 6.91 -8.52 2.51
N VAL A 181 7.83 -8.38 1.55
CA VAL A 181 7.51 -8.20 0.14
C VAL A 181 8.17 -9.31 -0.66
N GLY A 182 7.37 -10.02 -1.44
CA GLY A 182 7.86 -10.95 -2.45
C GLY A 182 8.24 -10.19 -3.71
N ILE A 183 9.34 -10.58 -4.32
CA ILE A 183 9.75 -10.07 -5.63
C ILE A 183 9.50 -11.19 -6.63
N LEU A 184 8.54 -10.96 -7.50
CA LEU A 184 8.03 -11.91 -8.47
C LEU A 184 8.63 -11.63 -9.84
N ASN A 185 8.94 -12.68 -10.58
CA ASN A 185 9.26 -12.53 -11.99
C ASN A 185 7.97 -12.28 -12.81
N PRO A 186 8.06 -11.81 -14.07
CA PRO A 186 6.88 -11.54 -14.89
C PRO A 186 5.97 -12.76 -15.12
N THR A 187 6.53 -13.98 -15.16
CA THR A 187 5.76 -15.21 -15.31
C THR A 187 4.87 -15.47 -14.09
N ASP A 188 5.42 -15.30 -12.88
CA ASP A 188 4.67 -15.48 -11.64
C ASP A 188 3.46 -14.54 -11.56
N ILE A 189 3.60 -13.31 -12.08
CA ILE A 189 2.49 -12.34 -12.11
C ILE A 189 1.41 -12.77 -13.10
N HIS A 190 1.80 -13.28 -14.26
CA HIS A 190 0.85 -13.83 -15.23
C HIS A 190 0.06 -14.98 -14.61
N ASP A 191 0.73 -15.91 -13.93
CA ASP A 191 0.10 -17.05 -13.27
C ASP A 191 -0.84 -16.61 -12.14
N LEU A 192 -0.46 -15.57 -11.39
CA LEU A 192 -1.34 -14.97 -10.38
C LEU A 192 -2.60 -14.37 -11.02
N ARG A 193 -2.47 -13.63 -12.14
CA ARG A 193 -3.63 -13.11 -12.87
C ARG A 193 -4.56 -14.23 -13.32
N GLN A 194 -4.03 -15.29 -13.90
CA GLN A 194 -4.83 -16.46 -14.29
C GLN A 194 -5.54 -17.10 -13.10
N ARG A 195 -4.82 -17.29 -12.00
CA ARG A 195 -5.36 -17.91 -10.77
C ARG A 195 -6.51 -17.11 -10.17
N PHE A 196 -6.44 -15.77 -10.18
CA PHE A 196 -7.43 -14.89 -9.59
C PHE A 196 -8.43 -14.32 -10.61
N GLY A 197 -8.45 -14.82 -11.83
CA GLY A 197 -9.42 -14.46 -12.86
C GLY A 197 -9.14 -13.13 -13.57
N GLY A 198 -7.96 -12.53 -13.33
CA GLY A 198 -7.57 -11.27 -13.98
C GLY A 198 -7.26 -11.47 -15.47
N LYS A 199 -7.88 -10.67 -16.34
CA LYS A 199 -7.53 -10.63 -17.77
C LYS A 199 -6.18 -9.94 -17.95
N SER A 200 -5.42 -10.32 -18.99
CA SER A 200 -4.17 -9.63 -19.35
C SER A 200 -4.45 -8.15 -19.63
N GLY A 201 -3.73 -7.29 -18.95
CA GLY A 201 -4.03 -5.88 -18.83
C GLY A 201 -4.31 -5.16 -20.14
N VAL A 202 -5.48 -4.60 -20.23
CA VAL A 202 -5.73 -3.53 -21.21
C VAL A 202 -5.10 -2.28 -20.63
N ALA A 203 -4.10 -1.73 -21.31
CA ALA A 203 -3.51 -0.46 -20.93
C ALA A 203 -4.62 0.60 -20.88
N LYS A 204 -4.92 1.11 -19.70
CA LYS A 204 -5.86 2.23 -19.58
C LYS A 204 -5.15 3.52 -19.99
N PRO A 205 -5.85 4.44 -20.69
CA PRO A 205 -5.26 5.69 -21.12
C PRO A 205 -4.70 6.48 -19.93
N ASP A 206 -3.60 7.18 -20.14
CA ASP A 206 -3.05 8.11 -19.17
C ASP A 206 -4.09 9.19 -18.87
N VAL A 207 -4.49 9.29 -17.62
CA VAL A 207 -5.40 10.34 -17.16
C VAL A 207 -4.54 11.47 -16.61
N ASN A 208 -4.39 12.52 -17.37
CA ASN A 208 -3.70 13.76 -16.96
C ASN A 208 -4.63 14.72 -16.18
N GLU A 209 -5.73 14.23 -15.65
CA GLU A 209 -6.67 15.04 -14.89
C GLU A 209 -6.14 15.34 -13.49
N LYS A 210 -6.15 16.61 -13.11
CA LYS A 210 -5.92 17.01 -11.71
C LYS A 210 -7.10 16.54 -10.87
N ILE A 211 -6.88 15.50 -10.10
CA ILE A 211 -7.91 14.91 -9.25
C ILE A 211 -7.86 15.59 -7.88
N SER A 212 -9.03 15.95 -7.35
CA SER A 212 -9.18 16.54 -6.02
C SER A 212 -10.38 15.92 -5.31
N GLY A 213 -10.37 15.92 -3.97
CA GLY A 213 -11.46 15.37 -3.16
C GLY A 213 -11.58 13.87 -3.27
N LEU A 214 -10.48 13.17 -3.51
CA LEU A 214 -10.45 11.71 -3.57
C LEU A 214 -10.83 11.12 -2.22
N ARG A 215 -11.73 10.16 -2.28
CA ARG A 215 -11.99 9.26 -1.16
C ARG A 215 -11.40 7.90 -1.44
N ILE A 216 -10.77 7.31 -0.45
CA ILE A 216 -10.31 5.94 -0.55
C ILE A 216 -11.55 5.04 -0.57
N PRO A 217 -11.74 4.22 -1.62
CA PRO A 217 -12.90 3.35 -1.72
C PRO A 217 -12.97 2.41 -0.52
N VAL A 218 -14.16 2.31 0.09
CA VAL A 218 -14.42 1.43 1.23
C VAL A 218 -15.44 0.36 0.83
N PHE A 219 -16.66 0.44 1.29
CA PHE A 219 -17.71 -0.51 0.93
C PHE A 219 -18.97 0.22 0.46
N ASP A 220 -19.73 -0.43 -0.43
CA ASP A 220 -20.98 0.11 -0.98
C ASP A 220 -22.17 -0.28 -0.11
N ASN A 221 -22.13 -1.49 0.44
CA ASN A 221 -23.21 -2.04 1.23
C ASN A 221 -22.68 -2.57 2.56
N ASP A 222 -23.20 -2.04 3.65
CA ASP A 222 -23.04 -2.60 4.98
C ASP A 222 -24.13 -3.64 5.21
N LEU A 223 -23.75 -4.87 5.49
CA LEU A 223 -24.67 -5.99 5.72
C LEU A 223 -25.09 -6.10 7.19
N GLY A 224 -24.54 -5.22 8.03
CA GLY A 224 -24.89 -5.13 9.45
C GLY A 224 -24.12 -6.10 10.33
N SER A 225 -24.45 -6.06 11.61
CA SER A 225 -23.80 -6.80 12.67
C SER A 225 -24.64 -7.98 13.17
N VAL A 226 -23.96 -9.07 13.50
CA VAL A 226 -24.55 -10.23 14.16
C VAL A 226 -23.83 -10.45 15.50
N ARG A 227 -24.58 -10.46 16.60
CA ARG A 227 -24.05 -10.78 17.94
C ARG A 227 -24.02 -12.29 18.15
N SER A 228 -22.96 -12.77 18.81
CA SER A 228 -22.89 -14.15 19.30
C SER A 228 -24.02 -14.44 20.30
N GLY A 229 -24.37 -15.72 20.47
CA GLY A 229 -25.44 -16.14 21.39
C GLY A 229 -25.18 -15.76 22.87
N ASP A 230 -23.92 -15.57 23.25
CA ASP A 230 -23.53 -15.05 24.58
C ASP A 230 -23.46 -13.52 24.67
N GLY A 231 -23.72 -12.83 23.57
CA GLY A 231 -23.71 -11.36 23.47
C GLY A 231 -22.33 -10.70 23.54
N LYS A 232 -21.24 -11.47 23.66
CA LYS A 232 -19.90 -10.97 23.96
C LYS A 232 -19.11 -10.57 22.72
N THR A 233 -19.40 -11.18 21.59
CA THR A 233 -18.70 -10.89 20.33
C THR A 233 -19.66 -10.47 19.24
N ILE A 234 -19.13 -9.70 18.30
CA ILE A 234 -19.85 -9.27 17.11
C ILE A 234 -19.09 -9.75 15.88
N SER A 235 -19.84 -10.11 14.84
CA SER A 235 -19.34 -10.23 13.47
C SER A 235 -20.06 -9.21 12.60
N ARG A 236 -19.34 -8.53 11.69
CA ARG A 236 -19.93 -7.56 10.76
C ARG A 236 -19.39 -7.79 9.37
N GLU A 237 -20.24 -7.64 8.38
CA GLU A 237 -19.86 -7.81 6.98
C GLU A 237 -20.26 -6.60 6.15
N ALA A 238 -19.51 -6.38 5.07
CA ALA A 238 -19.81 -5.37 4.07
C ALA A 238 -19.30 -5.83 2.70
N THR A 239 -19.82 -5.23 1.64
CA THR A 239 -19.37 -5.51 0.27
C THR A 239 -19.00 -4.24 -0.48
N GLN A 240 -18.06 -4.37 -1.42
CA GLN A 240 -17.66 -3.32 -2.34
C GLN A 240 -17.62 -3.88 -3.76
N SER A 241 -18.30 -3.18 -4.67
CA SER A 241 -18.23 -3.48 -6.10
C SER A 241 -16.88 -3.05 -6.68
N ILE A 242 -16.32 -3.86 -7.56
CA ILE A 242 -15.14 -3.50 -8.33
C ILE A 242 -15.58 -3.08 -9.72
N SER A 243 -15.31 -1.83 -10.06
CA SER A 243 -15.53 -1.27 -11.39
C SER A 243 -14.18 -0.96 -12.05
N PRO A 244 -14.04 -1.16 -13.37
CA PRO A 244 -12.87 -0.69 -14.11
C PRO A 244 -12.59 0.81 -13.96
N ASP A 245 -13.61 1.60 -13.60
CA ASP A 245 -13.49 3.05 -13.38
C ASP A 245 -13.03 3.42 -11.98
N LEU A 246 -12.84 2.43 -11.10
CA LEU A 246 -12.35 2.67 -9.75
C LEU A 246 -10.99 3.37 -9.83
N TRP A 247 -10.91 4.59 -9.28
CA TRP A 247 -9.75 5.46 -9.49
C TRP A 247 -8.39 4.85 -9.10
N PRO A 248 -8.26 3.98 -8.05
CA PRO A 248 -6.98 3.37 -7.73
C PRO A 248 -6.41 2.52 -8.86
N LEU A 249 -7.28 1.88 -9.65
CA LEU A 249 -6.86 1.09 -10.82
C LEU A 249 -6.20 1.93 -11.93
N ARG A 250 -6.43 3.24 -11.95
CA ARG A 250 -5.84 4.15 -12.93
C ARG A 250 -4.41 4.54 -12.58
N TYR A 251 -4.05 4.51 -11.28
CA TYR A 251 -2.76 5.02 -10.77
C TYR A 251 -1.84 3.94 -10.21
N HIS A 252 -2.38 2.76 -9.88
CA HIS A 252 -1.58 1.67 -9.35
C HIS A 252 -1.10 0.78 -10.50
N PHE A 253 0.18 0.87 -10.78
CA PHE A 253 0.97 0.25 -11.84
C PHE A 253 0.49 0.53 -13.27
N ARG A 254 1.33 1.22 -14.02
CA ARG A 254 1.13 1.45 -15.44
C ARG A 254 1.07 0.13 -16.21
N GLY A 255 0.02 -0.04 -17.02
CA GLY A 255 -0.18 -1.23 -17.85
C GLY A 255 -0.47 -2.53 -17.10
N ASP A 256 -0.68 -2.43 -15.77
CA ASP A 256 -0.97 -3.59 -14.92
C ASP A 256 -1.91 -3.18 -13.77
N PRO A 257 -3.17 -2.84 -14.07
CA PRO A 257 -4.11 -2.31 -13.10
C PRO A 257 -4.48 -3.36 -12.05
N VAL A 258 -4.19 -3.04 -10.81
CA VAL A 258 -4.61 -3.80 -9.62
C VAL A 258 -5.05 -2.83 -8.54
N VAL A 259 -5.98 -3.23 -7.69
CA VAL A 259 -6.32 -2.44 -6.50
C VAL A 259 -5.17 -2.58 -5.50
N PRO A 260 -4.59 -1.48 -4.99
CA PRO A 260 -3.57 -1.53 -3.96
C PRO A 260 -4.05 -2.31 -2.72
N GLY A 261 -3.17 -3.11 -2.11
CA GLY A 261 -3.52 -3.90 -0.92
C GLY A 261 -3.97 -3.07 0.27
N ASN A 262 -3.44 -1.84 0.38
CA ASN A 262 -3.83 -0.89 1.43
C ASN A 262 -5.29 -0.42 1.31
N PHE A 263 -5.88 -0.40 0.12
CA PHE A 263 -7.30 -0.04 -0.04
C PHE A 263 -8.21 -1.10 0.60
N GLY A 264 -7.87 -2.39 0.44
CA GLY A 264 -8.54 -3.46 1.17
C GLY A 264 -8.35 -3.34 2.69
N THR A 265 -7.16 -2.96 3.13
CA THR A 265 -6.86 -2.70 4.55
C THR A 265 -7.66 -1.50 5.07
N HIS A 266 -7.74 -0.43 4.30
CA HIS A 266 -8.52 0.77 4.63
C HIS A 266 -10.02 0.45 4.73
N GLY A 267 -10.58 -0.29 3.77
CA GLY A 267 -11.98 -0.73 3.83
C GLY A 267 -12.28 -1.57 5.07
N MET A 268 -11.36 -2.46 5.45
CA MET A 268 -11.48 -3.25 6.67
C MET A 268 -11.42 -2.38 7.94
N LEU A 269 -10.54 -1.38 7.97
CA LEU A 269 -10.46 -0.41 9.06
C LEU A 269 -11.73 0.44 9.14
N ALA A 270 -12.26 0.91 8.02
CA ALA A 270 -13.51 1.66 7.97
C ALA A 270 -14.68 0.83 8.54
N LEU A 271 -14.78 -0.46 8.17
CA LEU A 271 -15.80 -1.34 8.71
C LEU A 271 -15.67 -1.53 10.23
N LEU A 272 -14.42 -1.64 10.75
CA LEU A 272 -14.20 -1.71 12.20
C LEU A 272 -14.54 -0.40 12.90
N LYS A 273 -14.22 0.76 12.32
CA LYS A 273 -14.62 2.08 12.85
C LYS A 273 -16.13 2.20 12.93
N THR A 274 -16.86 1.75 11.89
CA THR A 274 -18.32 1.71 11.89
C THR A 274 -18.87 0.81 13.02
N SER A 275 -18.33 -0.42 13.13
CA SER A 275 -18.72 -1.34 14.22
C SER A 275 -18.41 -0.73 15.61
N ALA A 276 -17.24 -0.11 15.78
CA ALA A 276 -16.85 0.55 17.03
C ALA A 276 -17.83 1.64 17.45
N SER A 277 -18.32 2.44 16.50
CA SER A 277 -19.28 3.50 16.78
C SER A 277 -20.68 2.95 17.04
N GLU A 278 -21.20 2.09 16.17
CA GLU A 278 -22.58 1.65 16.20
C GLU A 278 -22.84 0.54 17.23
N ASP A 279 -21.91 -0.40 17.37
CA ASP A 279 -22.10 -1.58 18.22
C ASP A 279 -21.53 -1.39 19.65
N PHE A 280 -20.52 -0.52 19.80
CA PHE A 280 -19.82 -0.29 21.07
C PHE A 280 -19.88 1.16 21.57
N GLY A 281 -20.38 2.10 20.76
CA GLY A 281 -20.61 3.49 21.16
C GLY A 281 -19.37 4.36 21.23
N LEU A 282 -18.24 3.97 20.59
CA LEU A 282 -17.05 4.82 20.54
C LEU A 282 -17.31 6.08 19.71
N ARG A 283 -16.81 7.21 20.19
CA ARG A 283 -16.86 8.48 19.46
C ARG A 283 -15.58 8.63 18.63
N ASN A 284 -15.74 8.98 17.35
CA ASN A 284 -14.64 9.24 16.42
C ASN A 284 -13.52 8.17 16.48
N PRO A 285 -13.83 6.86 16.28
CA PRO A 285 -12.82 5.82 16.42
C PRO A 285 -11.67 6.02 15.46
N VAL A 286 -10.43 5.96 15.98
CA VAL A 286 -9.19 6.09 15.22
C VAL A 286 -8.41 4.80 15.25
N PHE A 287 -7.60 4.55 14.21
CA PHE A 287 -6.70 3.40 14.17
C PHE A 287 -5.69 3.47 15.31
N LYS A 288 -5.50 2.38 16.03
CA LYS A 288 -4.48 2.24 17.08
C LYS A 288 -3.38 1.27 16.66
N SER A 289 -3.78 0.06 16.28
CA SER A 289 -2.79 -0.96 15.95
C SER A 289 -3.39 -2.13 15.15
N MET A 290 -2.50 -2.93 14.61
CA MET A 290 -2.79 -4.21 13.97
C MET A 290 -1.66 -5.19 14.29
N LEU A 291 -1.96 -6.43 14.66
CA LEU A 291 -0.93 -7.42 14.99
C LEU A 291 -0.31 -8.05 13.76
N LYS A 292 -1.11 -8.28 12.71
CA LYS A 292 -0.65 -8.90 11.47
C LYS A 292 -1.61 -8.63 10.33
N LYS A 293 -1.06 -8.38 9.14
CA LYS A 293 -1.80 -8.49 7.86
C LYS A 293 -1.10 -9.48 6.93
N SER A 294 -1.85 -10.15 6.08
CA SER A 294 -1.33 -11.08 5.07
C SER A 294 -2.15 -10.97 3.78
N PHE A 295 -1.46 -11.02 2.65
CA PHE A 295 -2.03 -10.95 1.31
C PHE A 295 -1.70 -12.23 0.56
N SER A 296 -2.70 -13.05 0.25
CA SER A 296 -2.57 -14.27 -0.54
C SER A 296 -3.02 -14.10 -1.99
N GLY A 297 -3.75 -13.03 -2.29
CA GLY A 297 -4.30 -12.71 -3.61
C GLY A 297 -4.10 -11.26 -4.03
N MET A 298 -4.65 -10.92 -5.19
CA MET A 298 -4.68 -9.59 -5.79
C MET A 298 -6.11 -9.30 -6.25
N ILE A 299 -6.47 -8.02 -6.32
CA ILE A 299 -7.78 -7.57 -6.80
C ILE A 299 -7.57 -6.90 -8.15
N PHE A 300 -8.18 -7.43 -9.20
CA PHE A 300 -8.05 -6.96 -10.57
C PHE A 300 -9.30 -6.19 -11.03
N GLU A 301 -9.17 -5.45 -12.13
CA GLU A 301 -10.20 -4.58 -12.70
C GLU A 301 -11.45 -5.31 -13.21
N ASP A 302 -11.34 -6.59 -13.51
CA ASP A 302 -12.43 -7.41 -14.07
C ASP A 302 -13.16 -8.24 -13.01
N GLN A 303 -12.73 -8.19 -11.76
CA GLN A 303 -13.44 -8.79 -10.64
C GLN A 303 -14.71 -8.00 -10.32
N LYS A 304 -15.71 -8.66 -9.71
CA LYS A 304 -17.04 -8.06 -9.56
C LYS A 304 -17.22 -7.40 -8.20
N GLN A 305 -16.84 -8.11 -7.15
CA GLN A 305 -17.12 -7.69 -5.79
C GLN A 305 -16.07 -8.22 -4.82
N ILE A 306 -15.84 -7.48 -3.76
CA ILE A 306 -15.12 -7.95 -2.58
C ILE A 306 -16.06 -7.92 -1.37
N ARG A 307 -15.92 -8.93 -0.51
CA ARG A 307 -16.58 -8.98 0.80
C ARG A 307 -15.58 -8.78 1.91
N PHE A 308 -15.88 -7.84 2.77
CA PHE A 308 -15.19 -7.60 4.04
C PHE A 308 -15.94 -8.34 5.15
N SER A 309 -15.21 -9.02 6.03
CA SER A 309 -15.80 -9.74 7.15
C SER A 309 -14.95 -9.54 8.41
N LEU A 310 -15.53 -8.92 9.42
CA LEU A 310 -14.97 -8.81 10.77
C LEU A 310 -15.50 -9.95 11.62
N LEU A 311 -14.59 -10.62 12.31
CA LEU A 311 -14.91 -11.77 13.17
C LEU A 311 -14.43 -11.54 14.60
N ASN A 312 -15.28 -11.93 15.55
CA ASN A 312 -14.97 -11.84 16.97
C ASN A 312 -14.54 -10.44 17.40
N VAL A 313 -15.33 -9.42 17.01
CA VAL A 313 -15.13 -8.04 17.45
C VAL A 313 -15.55 -7.94 18.91
N VAL A 314 -14.68 -7.37 19.73
CA VAL A 314 -14.87 -7.21 21.18
C VAL A 314 -14.36 -5.84 21.62
N GLN A 315 -14.92 -5.33 22.71
CA GLN A 315 -14.30 -4.23 23.44
C GLN A 315 -13.42 -4.82 24.54
N ASN A 316 -12.16 -4.37 24.64
CA ASN A 316 -11.24 -4.83 25.67
C ASN A 316 -11.39 -4.00 26.96
N ASP A 317 -10.62 -4.36 27.99
CA ASP A 317 -10.67 -3.68 29.30
C ASP A 317 -10.13 -2.23 29.26
N GLU A 318 -9.37 -1.88 28.20
CA GLU A 318 -8.87 -0.52 27.96
C GLU A 318 -9.90 0.35 27.25
N GLY A 319 -11.02 -0.22 26.81
CA GLY A 319 -12.06 0.45 26.05
C GLY A 319 -11.85 0.43 24.53
N ASP A 320 -10.75 -0.14 24.05
CA ASP A 320 -10.51 -0.28 22.61
C ASP A 320 -11.42 -1.34 22.00
N VAL A 321 -11.79 -1.16 20.74
CA VAL A 321 -12.52 -2.16 19.97
C VAL A 321 -11.56 -2.92 19.05
N VAL A 322 -11.57 -4.22 19.18
CA VAL A 322 -10.62 -5.13 18.53
C VAL A 322 -11.35 -6.17 17.68
N ALA A 323 -11.10 -6.19 16.38
CA ALA A 323 -11.41 -7.33 15.54
C ALA A 323 -10.29 -8.38 15.70
N LYS A 324 -10.57 -9.51 16.35
CA LYS A 324 -9.57 -10.56 16.53
C LYS A 324 -9.10 -11.13 15.20
N GLU A 325 -10.02 -11.21 14.25
CA GLU A 325 -9.74 -11.58 12.87
C GLU A 325 -10.61 -10.77 11.91
N ALA A 326 -10.03 -10.41 10.77
CA ALA A 326 -10.77 -9.82 9.66
C ALA A 326 -10.32 -10.47 8.35
N ARG A 327 -11.24 -10.66 7.41
CA ARG A 327 -11.03 -11.39 6.16
C ARG A 327 -11.62 -10.63 4.99
N LEU A 328 -10.95 -10.68 3.84
CA LEU A 328 -11.45 -10.16 2.57
C LEU A 328 -11.51 -11.29 1.55
N PHE A 329 -12.65 -11.43 0.90
CA PHE A 329 -12.93 -12.45 -0.10
C PHE A 329 -13.22 -11.81 -1.45
N LEU A 330 -12.94 -12.54 -2.53
CA LEU A 330 -13.41 -12.22 -3.88
C LEU A 330 -14.71 -12.95 -4.13
N GLU A 331 -15.70 -12.22 -4.66
CA GLU A 331 -17.00 -12.76 -4.98
C GLU A 331 -17.44 -12.41 -6.41
N ASN A 332 -18.29 -13.28 -6.97
CA ASN A 332 -19.05 -13.01 -8.17
C ASN A 332 -20.19 -12.02 -7.88
N ALA A 333 -20.83 -11.51 -8.93
CA ALA A 333 -21.95 -10.59 -8.78
C ALA A 333 -23.19 -11.20 -8.08
N ASP A 334 -23.30 -12.52 -8.04
CA ASP A 334 -24.35 -13.25 -7.33
C ASP A 334 -24.01 -13.54 -5.84
N GLY A 335 -22.86 -13.05 -5.37
CA GLY A 335 -22.37 -13.26 -4.01
C GLY A 335 -21.70 -14.61 -3.77
N SER A 336 -21.59 -15.48 -4.77
CA SER A 336 -20.83 -16.71 -4.65
C SER A 336 -19.32 -16.40 -4.61
N LYS A 337 -18.56 -17.13 -3.79
CA LYS A 337 -17.11 -16.94 -3.71
C LYS A 337 -16.42 -17.37 -4.99
N MET A 338 -15.56 -16.52 -5.53
CA MET A 338 -14.65 -16.90 -6.63
C MET A 338 -13.56 -17.85 -6.14
N ILE A 339 -13.12 -17.70 -4.89
CA ILE A 339 -12.09 -18.48 -4.23
C ILE A 339 -12.55 -18.69 -2.79
N GLU A 340 -12.47 -19.92 -2.29
CA GLU A 340 -12.90 -20.27 -0.93
C GLU A 340 -12.08 -19.59 0.16
N ASP A 341 -10.77 -19.47 -0.06
CA ASP A 341 -9.86 -18.84 0.90
C ASP A 341 -9.90 -17.32 0.81
N PRO A 342 -9.78 -16.62 1.94
CA PRO A 342 -9.67 -15.16 1.92
C PRO A 342 -8.39 -14.73 1.22
N ILE A 343 -8.49 -13.70 0.37
CA ILE A 343 -7.32 -13.10 -0.31
C ILE A 343 -6.53 -12.18 0.61
N TYR A 344 -7.17 -11.58 1.64
CA TYR A 344 -6.50 -10.84 2.70
C TYR A 344 -6.98 -11.33 4.05
N THR A 345 -6.07 -11.37 5.01
CA THR A 345 -6.38 -11.67 6.41
C THR A 345 -5.68 -10.69 7.34
N PHE A 346 -6.38 -10.29 8.38
CA PHE A 346 -5.89 -9.37 9.41
C PHE A 346 -6.14 -9.97 10.79
N LYS A 347 -5.24 -9.73 11.72
CA LYS A 347 -5.39 -10.16 13.12
C LYS A 347 -5.16 -8.99 14.06
N GLY A 348 -6.00 -8.87 15.06
CA GLY A 348 -5.89 -7.86 16.10
C GLY A 348 -5.93 -6.45 15.55
N LEU A 349 -6.82 -6.18 14.58
CA LEU A 349 -7.08 -4.82 14.09
C LEU A 349 -7.81 -4.07 15.19
N THR A 350 -7.25 -2.97 15.65
CA THR A 350 -7.67 -2.25 16.85
C THR A 350 -7.93 -0.79 16.55
N VAL A 351 -9.05 -0.29 17.03
CA VAL A 351 -9.40 1.14 17.07
C VAL A 351 -9.64 1.57 18.50
N THR A 352 -9.40 2.84 18.77
CA THR A 352 -9.62 3.49 20.08
C THR A 352 -10.45 4.75 19.89
N GLU A 353 -10.98 5.31 20.98
CA GLU A 353 -11.64 6.62 20.95
C GLU A 353 -10.61 7.70 20.60
N GLY A 354 -10.96 8.56 19.62
CA GLY A 354 -10.11 9.65 19.13
C GLY A 354 -10.19 10.93 19.97
#